data_e71337c5b9501ae2e0d7439083918549
#
_entry.id   e71337c5b9501ae2e0d7439083918549
#
_cell.length_a   1.000
_cell.length_b   1.000
_cell.length_c   1.000
_cell.angle_alpha   90.00
_cell.angle_beta   90.00
_cell.angle_gamma   90.00
#
_symmetry.space_group_name_H-M   'P 1'
#
loop_
_entity.id
_entity.type
_entity.pdbx_description
1 polymer ?
#
loop_
_entity_poly.entity_id
_entity_poly.type
_entity_poly.pdbx_seq_one_letter_code
_entity_poly.pdbx_strand_id
1 'polypeptide(L)'
;MIRTENDYKRAVRERDEQAKRLKVQEQKLKKDGLARAELKRALDPVRSFHQDLVEEIKVYEAIKRGDLRAVARLGTLGQQMIGLRIAKGLSQRELAARLGVHETQVSRDERNEYHGLTLDRATRIMEALGVRLVSSYVPASA
;
A
#
# COMPACT_ATOMS: atom_id res chain seq x y z
N MET A 1 -2.96 -1.33 1.69
CA MET A 1 -1.52 -1.24 1.32
C MET A 1 -0.97 -2.62 1.00
N ILE A 2 -0.33 -2.76 -0.14
CA ILE A 2 0.36 -3.99 -0.56
C ILE A 2 1.67 -4.10 0.25
N ARG A 3 1.89 -5.25 0.90
CA ARG A 3 3.03 -5.44 1.83
C ARG A 3 3.99 -6.54 1.40
N THR A 4 3.49 -7.53 0.67
CA THR A 4 4.26 -8.69 0.25
C THR A 4 4.18 -8.90 -1.25
N GLU A 5 5.12 -9.66 -1.80
CA GLU A 5 5.11 -10.05 -3.21
C GLU A 5 3.85 -10.87 -3.58
N ASN A 6 3.34 -11.67 -2.64
CA ASN A 6 2.09 -12.41 -2.86
C ASN A 6 0.87 -11.49 -2.92
N ASP A 7 0.81 -10.47 -2.06
CA ASP A 7 -0.24 -9.45 -2.11
C ASP A 7 -0.18 -8.69 -3.44
N TYR A 8 1.01 -8.32 -3.89
CA TYR A 8 1.23 -7.66 -5.17
C TYR A 8 0.72 -8.49 -6.35
N LYS A 9 1.12 -9.75 -6.44
CA LYS A 9 0.66 -10.66 -7.51
C LYS A 9 -0.86 -10.82 -7.51
N ARG A 10 -1.47 -10.88 -6.33
CA ARG A 10 -2.93 -10.93 -6.19
C ARG A 10 -3.59 -9.64 -6.66
N ALA A 11 -3.05 -8.49 -6.25
CA ALA A 11 -3.54 -7.17 -6.65
C ALA A 11 -3.47 -6.95 -8.17
N VAL A 12 -2.37 -7.37 -8.81
CA VAL A 12 -2.21 -7.29 -10.27
C VAL A 12 -3.26 -8.14 -10.99
N ARG A 13 -3.48 -9.38 -10.55
CA ARG A 13 -4.55 -10.23 -11.12
C ARG A 13 -5.93 -9.61 -10.96
N GLU A 14 -6.23 -9.11 -9.76
CA GLU A 14 -7.51 -8.44 -9.47
C GLU A 14 -7.73 -7.22 -10.37
N ARG A 15 -6.71 -6.38 -10.53
CA ARG A 15 -6.73 -5.22 -11.45
C ARG A 15 -7.08 -5.65 -12.89
N ASP A 16 -6.44 -6.70 -13.38
CA ASP A 16 -6.65 -7.16 -14.76
C ASP A 16 -8.04 -7.74 -14.95
N GLU A 17 -8.57 -8.47 -13.96
CA GLU A 17 -9.93 -8.98 -13.97
C GLU A 17 -10.97 -7.84 -13.88
N GLN A 18 -10.74 -6.86 -13.03
CA GLN A 18 -11.60 -5.69 -12.92
C GLN A 18 -11.64 -4.89 -14.24
N ALA A 19 -10.50 -4.71 -14.90
CA ALA A 19 -10.44 -4.04 -16.20
C ALA A 19 -11.27 -4.75 -17.26
N LYS A 20 -11.21 -6.09 -17.29
CA LYS A 20 -12.03 -6.91 -18.21
C LYS A 20 -13.53 -6.78 -17.91
N ARG A 21 -13.91 -6.87 -16.63
CA ARG A 21 -15.32 -6.74 -16.20
C ARG A 21 -15.87 -5.36 -16.53
N LEU A 22 -15.10 -4.29 -16.27
CA LEU A 22 -15.47 -2.92 -16.61
C LEU A 22 -15.75 -2.76 -18.11
N LYS A 23 -14.87 -3.29 -18.96
CA LYS A 23 -15.03 -3.21 -20.41
C LYS A 23 -16.29 -3.94 -20.87
N VAL A 24 -16.57 -5.13 -20.36
CA VAL A 24 -17.77 -5.91 -20.66
C VAL A 24 -19.03 -5.19 -20.20
N GLN A 25 -19.03 -4.68 -18.98
CA GLN A 25 -20.15 -3.95 -18.41
C GLN A 25 -20.45 -2.66 -19.19
N GLU A 26 -19.42 -1.91 -19.56
CA GLU A 26 -19.58 -0.70 -20.38
C GLU A 26 -20.19 -1.02 -21.74
N GLN A 27 -19.73 -2.07 -22.40
CA GLN A 27 -20.27 -2.51 -23.70
C GLN A 27 -21.73 -2.93 -23.58
N LYS A 28 -22.09 -3.67 -22.52
CA LYS A 28 -23.46 -4.09 -22.25
C LYS A 28 -24.39 -2.90 -22.05
N LEU A 29 -24.01 -1.97 -21.18
CA LEU A 29 -24.81 -0.77 -20.89
C LEU A 29 -24.97 0.14 -22.12
N LYS A 30 -23.96 0.23 -22.99
CA LYS A 30 -24.07 0.91 -24.28
C LYS A 30 -25.08 0.24 -25.21
N LYS A 31 -25.08 -1.09 -25.29
CA LYS A 31 -26.06 -1.85 -26.08
C LYS A 31 -27.48 -1.70 -25.55
N ASP A 32 -27.63 -1.58 -24.23
CA ASP A 32 -28.92 -1.35 -23.58
C ASP A 32 -29.44 0.08 -23.77
N GLY A 33 -28.71 0.93 -24.50
CA GLY A 33 -29.13 2.25 -24.92
C GLY A 33 -29.03 3.35 -23.86
N LEU A 34 -28.21 3.15 -22.80
CA LEU A 34 -28.01 4.18 -21.78
C LEU A 34 -27.39 5.43 -22.37
N ALA A 35 -27.93 6.59 -21.99
CA ALA A 35 -27.30 7.87 -22.32
C ALA A 35 -25.95 8.04 -21.63
N ARG A 36 -25.09 8.87 -22.20
CA ARG A 36 -23.72 9.10 -21.70
C ARG A 36 -23.67 9.46 -20.21
N ALA A 37 -24.60 10.29 -19.73
CA ALA A 37 -24.68 10.69 -18.33
C ALA A 37 -25.08 9.52 -17.40
N GLU A 38 -25.97 8.66 -17.86
CA GLU A 38 -26.42 7.47 -17.12
C GLU A 38 -25.29 6.43 -17.06
N LEU A 39 -24.63 6.21 -18.20
CA LEU A 39 -23.47 5.32 -18.32
C LEU A 39 -22.35 5.76 -17.35
N LYS A 40 -22.07 7.06 -17.30
CA LYS A 40 -21.08 7.62 -16.38
C LYS A 40 -21.46 7.34 -14.93
N ARG A 41 -22.69 7.67 -14.51
CA ARG A 41 -23.18 7.44 -13.15
C ARG A 41 -23.10 5.96 -12.74
N ALA A 42 -23.43 5.05 -13.65
CA ALA A 42 -23.38 3.61 -13.40
C ALA A 42 -21.95 3.08 -13.23
N LEU A 43 -20.99 3.61 -13.98
CA LEU A 43 -19.61 3.10 -14.01
C LEU A 43 -18.64 3.84 -13.10
N ASP A 44 -18.90 5.10 -12.73
CA ASP A 44 -17.99 5.91 -11.92
C ASP A 44 -17.57 5.23 -10.60
N PRO A 45 -18.47 4.61 -9.81
CA PRO A 45 -18.05 3.94 -8.57
C PRO A 45 -17.09 2.77 -8.83
N VAL A 46 -17.35 1.98 -9.87
CA VAL A 46 -16.51 0.82 -10.23
C VAL A 46 -15.18 1.27 -10.81
N ARG A 47 -15.16 2.33 -11.60
CA ARG A 47 -13.95 2.96 -12.13
C ARG A 47 -13.09 3.55 -11.01
N SER A 48 -13.71 4.22 -10.05
CA SER A 48 -12.99 4.77 -8.89
C SER A 48 -12.30 3.66 -8.10
N PHE A 49 -13.03 2.59 -7.79
CA PHE A 49 -12.47 1.45 -7.08
C PHE A 49 -11.31 0.78 -7.84
N HIS A 50 -11.45 0.64 -9.16
CA HIS A 50 -10.37 0.14 -10.02
C HIS A 50 -9.16 1.07 -10.00
N GLN A 51 -9.37 2.39 -10.08
CA GLN A 51 -8.30 3.38 -10.06
C GLN A 51 -7.53 3.36 -8.73
N ASP A 52 -8.22 3.20 -7.60
CA ASP A 52 -7.60 3.09 -6.29
C ASP A 52 -6.63 1.90 -6.23
N LEU A 53 -7.05 0.75 -6.78
CA LEU A 53 -6.18 -0.43 -6.86
C LEU A 53 -4.98 -0.21 -7.79
N VAL A 54 -5.18 0.48 -8.93
CA VAL A 54 -4.08 0.84 -9.85
C VAL A 54 -3.07 1.74 -9.15
N GLU A 55 -3.52 2.74 -8.40
CA GLU A 55 -2.63 3.64 -7.66
C GLU A 55 -1.88 2.91 -6.53
N GLU A 56 -2.55 2.01 -5.81
CA GLU A 56 -1.91 1.20 -4.78
C GLU A 56 -0.78 0.32 -5.37
N ILE A 57 -1.01 -0.29 -6.52
CA ILE A 57 0.01 -1.07 -7.24
C ILE A 57 1.19 -0.18 -7.64
N LYS A 58 0.94 1.01 -8.20
CA LYS A 58 2.01 1.96 -8.59
C LYS A 58 2.84 2.40 -7.38
N VAL A 59 2.21 2.68 -6.25
CA VAL A 59 2.91 3.03 -5.01
C VAL A 59 3.83 1.90 -4.57
N TYR A 60 3.32 0.66 -4.54
CA TYR A 60 4.14 -0.50 -4.20
C TYR A 60 5.34 -0.67 -5.14
N GLU A 61 5.11 -0.56 -6.45
CA GLU A 61 6.18 -0.67 -7.45
C GLU A 61 7.25 0.42 -7.31
N ALA A 62 6.83 1.67 -7.01
CA ALA A 62 7.76 2.75 -6.75
C ALA A 62 8.60 2.47 -5.50
N ILE A 63 7.98 2.06 -4.41
CA ILE A 63 8.67 1.70 -3.17
C ILE A 63 9.63 0.52 -3.40
N LYS A 64 9.21 -0.50 -4.13
CA LYS A 64 10.04 -1.66 -4.45
C LYS A 64 11.29 -1.30 -5.27
N ARG A 65 11.21 -0.26 -6.09
CA ARG A 65 12.38 0.32 -6.79
C ARG A 65 13.28 1.18 -5.90
N GLY A 66 12.95 1.33 -4.61
CA GLY A 66 13.71 2.12 -3.65
C GLY A 66 13.36 3.62 -3.63
N ASP A 67 12.20 4.01 -4.14
CA ASP A 67 11.76 5.42 -4.10
C ASP A 67 11.33 5.82 -2.67
N LEU A 68 12.27 6.42 -1.93
CA LEU A 68 12.02 6.92 -0.58
C LEU A 68 11.04 8.10 -0.54
N ARG A 69 10.83 8.80 -1.65
CA ARG A 69 9.80 9.85 -1.72
C ARG A 69 8.41 9.25 -1.71
N ALA A 70 8.24 8.08 -2.35
CA ALA A 70 6.98 7.33 -2.26
C ALA A 70 6.73 6.88 -0.82
N VAL A 71 7.76 6.39 -0.11
CA VAL A 71 7.66 6.02 1.31
C VAL A 71 7.27 7.22 2.17
N ALA A 72 7.92 8.36 2.00
CA ALA A 72 7.66 9.57 2.79
C ALA A 72 6.24 10.13 2.62
N ARG A 73 5.56 9.80 1.53
CA ARG A 73 4.16 10.19 1.28
C ARG A 73 3.14 9.26 1.93
N LEU A 74 3.55 8.14 2.51
CA LEU A 74 2.65 7.27 3.25
C LEU A 74 2.13 7.97 4.52
N GLY A 75 0.86 7.77 4.82
CA GLY A 75 0.13 8.60 5.80
C GLY A 75 0.54 8.40 7.26
N THR A 76 1.06 7.22 7.61
CA THR A 76 1.41 6.91 9.00
C THR A 76 2.85 6.41 9.11
N LEU A 77 3.43 6.55 10.31
CA LEU A 77 4.76 6.00 10.60
C LEU A 77 4.81 4.48 10.38
N GLY A 78 3.74 3.77 10.74
CA GLY A 78 3.65 2.33 10.51
C GLY A 78 3.73 1.97 9.03
N GLN A 79 2.97 2.66 8.20
CA GLN A 79 3.04 2.49 6.73
C GLN A 79 4.43 2.84 6.18
N GLN A 80 5.05 3.90 6.71
CA GLN A 80 6.41 4.29 6.31
C GLN A 80 7.44 3.22 6.68
N MET A 81 7.34 2.60 7.86
CA MET A 81 8.22 1.49 8.26
C MET A 81 8.06 0.27 7.33
N ILE A 82 6.82 -0.07 6.97
CA ILE A 82 6.54 -1.12 5.98
C ILE A 82 7.17 -0.75 4.63
N GLY A 83 6.96 0.48 4.18
CA GLY A 83 7.54 1.00 2.95
C GLY A 83 9.08 0.97 2.94
N LEU A 84 9.71 1.35 4.06
CA LEU A 84 11.17 1.27 4.22
C LEU A 84 11.68 -0.17 4.11
N ARG A 85 11.01 -1.13 4.73
CA ARG A 85 11.36 -2.55 4.59
C ARG A 85 11.33 -2.99 3.12
N ILE A 86 10.25 -2.66 2.41
CA ILE A 86 10.09 -3.00 0.99
C ILE A 86 11.16 -2.31 0.14
N ALA A 87 11.40 -1.02 0.36
CA ALA A 87 12.42 -0.25 -0.37
C ALA A 87 13.85 -0.78 -0.16
N LYS A 88 14.11 -1.36 1.01
CA LYS A 88 15.38 -2.04 1.33
C LYS A 88 15.46 -3.47 0.77
N GLY A 89 14.42 -3.96 0.10
CA GLY A 89 14.36 -5.31 -0.44
C GLY A 89 14.25 -6.41 0.62
N LEU A 90 13.87 -6.06 1.86
CA LEU A 90 13.77 -7.02 2.96
C LEU A 90 12.39 -7.68 2.99
N SER A 91 12.35 -9.01 3.10
CA SER A 91 11.16 -9.76 3.44
C SER A 91 10.78 -9.56 4.92
N GLN A 92 9.54 -9.89 5.27
CA GLN A 92 9.10 -9.91 6.68
C GLN A 92 9.96 -10.87 7.51
N ARG A 93 10.34 -11.99 6.93
CA ARG A 93 11.22 -12.99 7.58
C ARG A 93 12.62 -12.43 7.88
N GLU A 94 13.22 -11.71 6.94
CA GLU A 94 14.54 -11.09 7.13
C GLU A 94 14.50 -9.98 8.18
N LEU A 95 13.44 -9.16 8.19
CA LEU A 95 13.26 -8.17 9.25
C LEU A 95 13.07 -8.84 10.61
N ALA A 96 12.26 -9.90 10.69
CA ALA A 96 12.05 -10.67 11.92
C ALA A 96 13.37 -11.24 12.46
N ALA A 97 14.21 -11.79 11.59
CA ALA A 97 15.54 -12.29 11.96
C ALA A 97 16.42 -11.18 12.56
N ARG A 98 16.43 -9.98 11.98
CA ARG A 98 17.18 -8.82 12.50
C ARG A 98 16.66 -8.34 13.86
N LEU A 99 15.35 -8.45 14.08
CA LEU A 99 14.70 -8.07 15.34
C LEU A 99 14.78 -9.16 16.42
N GLY A 100 15.22 -10.38 16.08
CA GLY A 100 15.22 -11.51 16.99
C GLY A 100 13.82 -12.00 17.36
N VAL A 101 12.84 -11.83 16.46
CA VAL A 101 11.45 -12.25 16.66
C VAL A 101 11.01 -13.25 15.58
N HIS A 102 9.85 -13.88 15.78
CA HIS A 102 9.29 -14.76 14.76
C HIS A 102 8.64 -13.96 13.62
N GLU A 103 8.71 -14.48 12.39
CA GLU A 103 8.13 -13.84 11.18
C GLU A 103 6.65 -13.51 11.35
N THR A 104 5.89 -14.39 12.00
CA THR A 104 4.45 -14.17 12.25
C THR A 104 4.17 -12.92 13.06
N GLN A 105 5.12 -12.50 13.92
CA GLN A 105 4.99 -11.25 14.66
C GLN A 105 5.10 -10.04 13.73
N VAL A 106 6.14 -10.00 12.89
CA VAL A 106 6.29 -8.92 11.90
C VAL A 106 5.08 -8.87 10.97
N SER A 107 4.63 -10.02 10.47
CA SER A 107 3.46 -10.11 9.60
C SER A 107 2.19 -9.56 10.27
N ARG A 108 1.98 -9.87 11.54
CA ARG A 108 0.84 -9.37 12.34
C ARG A 108 0.94 -7.86 12.56
N ASP A 109 2.11 -7.39 12.97
CA ASP A 109 2.36 -5.97 13.22
C ASP A 109 2.15 -5.14 11.96
N GLU A 110 2.67 -5.59 10.83
CA GLU A 110 2.47 -4.92 9.54
C GLU A 110 1.02 -4.97 9.06
N ARG A 111 0.31 -6.07 9.30
CA ARG A 111 -1.12 -6.16 8.98
C ARG A 111 -1.94 -5.15 9.77
N ASN A 112 -1.55 -4.87 10.99
CA ASN A 112 -2.14 -3.86 11.87
C ASN A 112 -1.49 -2.49 11.71
N GLU A 113 -0.65 -2.29 10.68
CA GLU A 113 0.08 -1.04 10.40
C GLU A 113 0.82 -0.50 11.64
N TYR A 114 1.36 -1.41 12.46
CA TYR A 114 2.06 -1.09 13.71
C TYR A 114 1.23 -0.23 14.68
N HIS A 115 -0.09 -0.36 14.68
CA HIS A 115 -0.97 0.38 15.58
C HIS A 115 -0.61 0.12 17.05
N GLY A 116 -0.55 1.17 17.85
CA GLY A 116 -0.14 1.05 19.27
C GLY A 116 1.35 0.79 19.49
N LEU A 117 2.18 0.99 18.48
CA LEU A 117 3.62 0.83 18.55
C LEU A 117 4.22 1.81 19.57
N THR A 118 5.05 1.29 20.49
CA THR A 118 5.84 2.12 21.38
C THR A 118 7.01 2.76 20.64
N LEU A 119 7.49 3.90 21.15
CA LEU A 119 8.64 4.59 20.58
C LEU A 119 9.90 3.73 20.59
N ASP A 120 10.14 2.99 21.68
CA ASP A 120 11.27 2.06 21.78
C ASP A 120 11.24 0.98 20.71
N ARG A 121 10.04 0.44 20.44
CA ARG A 121 9.88 -0.57 19.41
C ARG A 121 10.03 0.01 18.02
N ALA A 122 9.52 1.23 17.76
CA ALA A 122 9.76 1.94 16.50
C ALA A 122 11.25 2.16 16.26
N THR A 123 11.99 2.60 17.28
CA THR A 123 13.44 2.81 17.20
C THR A 123 14.17 1.52 16.83
N ARG A 124 13.86 0.39 17.49
CA ARG A 124 14.46 -0.91 17.17
C ARG A 124 14.19 -1.34 15.73
N ILE A 125 12.96 -1.14 15.24
CA ILE A 125 12.61 -1.47 13.85
C ILE A 125 13.40 -0.59 12.88
N MET A 126 13.48 0.72 13.14
CA MET A 126 14.26 1.64 12.31
C MET A 126 15.75 1.27 12.27
N GLU A 127 16.34 0.92 13.41
CA GLU A 127 17.71 0.44 13.50
C GLU A 127 17.90 -0.85 12.69
N ALA A 128 16.99 -1.82 12.81
CA ALA A 128 17.03 -3.06 12.04
C ALA A 128 16.89 -2.82 10.53
N LEU A 129 16.18 -1.75 10.12
CA LEU A 129 16.08 -1.29 8.73
C LEU A 129 17.30 -0.47 8.28
N GLY A 130 18.24 -0.15 9.18
CA GLY A 130 19.38 0.68 8.88
C GLY A 130 19.03 2.13 8.57
N VAL A 131 17.99 2.66 9.22
CA VAL A 131 17.54 4.05 9.09
C VAL A 131 17.41 4.70 10.47
N ARG A 132 17.55 6.03 10.51
CA ARG A 132 17.37 6.82 11.71
C ARG A 132 16.14 7.69 11.57
N LEU A 133 15.25 7.63 12.58
CA LEU A 133 14.11 8.52 12.67
C LEU A 133 14.58 9.91 13.14
N VAL A 134 14.24 10.92 12.38
CA VAL A 134 14.42 12.34 12.77
C VAL A 134 13.03 12.97 12.86
N SER A 135 12.71 13.54 13.99
CA SER A 135 11.44 14.24 14.20
C SER A 135 11.66 15.76 14.26
N SER A 136 10.74 16.50 13.72
CA SER A 136 10.68 17.96 13.83
C SER A 136 9.30 18.37 14.36
N TYR A 137 9.26 19.50 15.04
CA TYR A 137 8.02 20.06 15.59
C TYR A 137 7.61 21.27 14.78
N VAL A 138 6.35 21.32 14.40
CA VAL A 138 5.73 22.49 13.78
C VAL A 138 4.69 23.00 14.76
N PRO A 139 4.66 24.31 15.09
CA PRO A 139 3.61 24.87 15.95
C PRO A 139 2.24 24.55 15.35
N ALA A 140 1.31 24.09 16.18
CA ALA A 140 -0.07 23.96 15.76
C ALA A 140 -0.59 25.36 15.43
N SER A 141 -1.16 25.54 14.23
CA SER A 141 -1.87 26.78 13.91
C SER A 141 -3.00 26.95 14.92
N ALA A 142 -3.03 28.08 15.55
CA ALA A 142 -4.10 28.44 16.47
C ALA A 142 -5.44 28.55 15.73
#